data_296d3f8d9d5a1ae9bbefeadd9f58c64f
#
_entry.id   296d3f8d9d5a1ae9bbefeadd9f58c64f
#
_cell.length_a   1.000
_cell.length_b   1.000
_cell.length_c   1.000
_cell.angle_alpha   90.00
_cell.angle_beta   90.00
_cell.angle_gamma   90.00
#
_symmetry.space_group_name_H-M   'P 1'
#
loop_
_entity.id
_entity.type
_entity.pdbx_description
1 polymer ?
#
loop_
_entity_poly.entity_id
_entity_poly.type
_entity_poly.pdbx_seq_one_letter_code
_entity_poly.pdbx_strand_id
1 'polypeptide(L)'
;MEGGIHTSTDTSAFKECLSLTWRNPYVLRLAFSAGIGGLLFGYDTGVISGALLYIRDDFKSVDRKTVLQESIVSMAVAGAIIGAAVGGWMNDRFGRRRVLLIADFLFFVGAVIMASAPGAALLIVGRIFVGLGVGMASMTSPLYISEASPAKIRGALVSTNGFLITGGQFLSYLINLAFTKAPGTWRWMVGVAGFPALLQFILMLLLPESPRWLYRKGREEAAKVILRKIYPAHEVEQEIQDLKESVEAEIKEEGSSEKMNIIKLLKTKAVRRGLTAGVGLQVFQQFVGINTVMYYSPTIVQLAGFASNRTALLLSLVTAGLNAFGSIVSIYFIDRTGRKKLLIISLTGVVVSLGVLSGVFHETTTHSPMVSRVETSHFSNITCPDYSSALNSGAWDCMTCLKASSPDCGFCSSPTNKLLPGACLISNDTVKDMCHKETRLWYTRGCPSKYGWLALIGLALYIIFFSPGMGSVPWIMNSEIYPLRFRGLCGGIAATANWISNLIVETKGLPIEEIEKMLEGRALHYKFWEKGNKPHEKSQAT
;
A
#
# COMPACT_ATOMS: atom_id res chain seq x y z
N MET A 1 29.21 30.45 16.03
CA MET A 1 28.25 30.88 17.05
C MET A 1 27.35 29.69 17.32
N GLU A 2 27.64 29.02 18.42
CA GLU A 2 26.90 27.88 18.93
C GLU A 2 25.60 28.38 19.58
N GLY A 3 24.49 28.11 18.95
CA GLY A 3 23.17 28.26 19.52
C GLY A 3 22.75 26.94 20.15
N GLY A 4 22.94 26.83 21.46
CA GLY A 4 22.48 25.69 22.25
C GLY A 4 20.98 25.53 22.16
N ILE A 5 20.52 24.43 21.55
CA ILE A 5 19.13 23.98 21.55
C ILE A 5 18.87 23.38 22.92
N HIS A 6 18.11 24.11 23.75
CA HIS A 6 17.55 23.61 24.99
C HIS A 6 16.72 22.35 24.74
N THR A 7 17.25 21.20 25.12
CA THR A 7 16.53 19.93 25.28
C THR A 7 15.69 19.99 26.55
N SER A 8 14.60 20.70 26.54
CA SER A 8 13.59 20.64 27.60
C SER A 8 12.33 19.94 27.10
N THR A 9 12.21 18.69 27.55
CA THR A 9 10.96 17.98 27.82
C THR A 9 9.95 17.83 26.68
N ASP A 10 10.25 16.97 25.72
CA ASP A 10 9.32 16.54 24.65
C ASP A 10 8.03 15.86 25.13
N THR A 11 7.99 15.33 26.35
CA THR A 11 6.76 14.80 26.96
C THR A 11 5.78 15.90 27.33
N SER A 12 6.23 17.11 27.60
CA SER A 12 5.36 18.25 27.87
C SER A 12 4.74 18.77 26.57
N ALA A 13 5.51 18.85 25.48
CA ALA A 13 5.03 19.28 24.17
C ALA A 13 3.97 18.32 23.60
N PHE A 14 4.16 17.00 23.75
CA PHE A 14 3.16 16.02 23.33
C PHE A 14 1.88 16.10 24.19
N LYS A 15 2.00 16.22 25.50
CA LYS A 15 0.85 16.42 26.41
C LYS A 15 0.14 17.73 26.12
N GLU A 16 0.88 18.78 25.84
CA GLU A 16 0.35 20.09 25.48
C GLU A 16 -0.37 20.06 24.12
N CYS A 17 0.22 19.42 23.12
CA CYS A 17 -0.40 19.16 21.82
C CYS A 17 -1.70 18.35 21.98
N LEU A 18 -1.69 17.28 22.75
CA LEU A 18 -2.87 16.46 23.03
C LEU A 18 -3.94 17.28 23.78
N SER A 19 -3.54 18.07 24.79
CA SER A 19 -4.45 18.93 25.55
C SER A 19 -5.07 20.04 24.69
N LEU A 20 -4.29 20.66 23.80
CA LEU A 20 -4.77 21.67 22.85
C LEU A 20 -5.74 21.07 21.83
N THR A 21 -5.46 19.85 21.36
CA THR A 21 -6.32 19.13 20.43
C THR A 21 -7.67 18.80 21.09
N TRP A 22 -7.68 18.36 22.35
CA TRP A 22 -8.91 18.11 23.10
C TRP A 22 -9.67 19.37 23.51
N ARG A 23 -8.96 20.49 23.70
CA ARG A 23 -9.57 21.80 24.03
C ARG A 23 -10.29 22.44 22.85
N ASN A 24 -9.92 22.09 21.61
CA ASN A 24 -10.58 22.62 20.42
C ASN A 24 -11.29 21.51 19.61
N PRO A 25 -12.52 21.11 20.02
CA PRO A 25 -13.26 20.03 19.38
C PRO A 25 -13.59 20.30 17.90
N TYR A 26 -13.61 21.56 17.49
CA TYR A 26 -13.84 21.94 16.11
C TYR A 26 -12.68 21.50 15.19
N VAL A 27 -11.44 21.78 15.60
CA VAL A 27 -10.23 21.39 14.86
C VAL A 27 -10.08 19.87 14.81
N LEU A 28 -10.41 19.18 15.92
CA LEU A 28 -10.39 17.72 15.97
C LEU A 28 -11.41 17.09 15.00
N ARG A 29 -12.64 17.61 14.99
CA ARG A 29 -13.69 17.17 14.03
C ARG A 29 -13.24 17.38 12.58
N LEU A 30 -12.63 18.53 12.28
CA LEU A 30 -12.14 18.87 10.96
C LEU A 30 -11.03 17.91 10.52
N ALA A 31 -10.02 17.69 11.36
CA ALA A 31 -8.90 16.81 11.07
C ALA A 31 -9.36 15.34 10.92
N PHE A 32 -10.27 14.88 11.79
CA PHE A 32 -10.81 13.53 11.72
C PHE A 32 -11.66 13.33 10.46
N SER A 33 -12.59 14.26 10.17
CA SER A 33 -13.45 14.17 8.98
C SER A 33 -12.65 14.16 7.67
N ALA A 34 -11.65 15.03 7.55
CA ALA A 34 -10.77 15.04 6.38
C ALA A 34 -9.84 13.81 6.35
N GLY A 35 -9.43 13.31 7.52
CA GLY A 35 -8.58 12.13 7.66
C GLY A 35 -9.26 10.81 7.25
N ILE A 36 -10.61 10.76 7.19
CA ILE A 36 -11.33 9.59 6.64
C ILE A 36 -10.88 9.30 5.20
N GLY A 37 -10.46 10.30 4.42
CA GLY A 37 -9.85 10.07 3.12
C GLY A 37 -8.58 9.21 3.18
N GLY A 38 -7.77 9.37 4.22
CA GLY A 38 -6.65 8.47 4.51
C GLY A 38 -7.14 7.06 4.90
N LEU A 39 -8.17 6.96 5.74
CA LEU A 39 -8.77 5.69 6.12
C LEU A 39 -9.32 4.94 4.90
N LEU A 40 -9.97 5.63 3.96
CA LEU A 40 -10.47 5.04 2.71
C LEU A 40 -9.32 4.50 1.83
N PHE A 41 -8.22 5.24 1.72
CA PHE A 41 -7.03 4.76 1.03
C PHE A 41 -6.50 3.47 1.66
N GLY A 42 -6.31 3.45 2.98
CA GLY A 42 -5.86 2.26 3.68
C GLY A 42 -6.83 1.09 3.58
N TYR A 43 -8.13 1.37 3.70
CA TYR A 43 -9.18 0.36 3.55
C TYR A 43 -9.13 -0.30 2.18
N ASP A 44 -9.04 0.49 1.10
CA ASP A 44 -8.97 -0.05 -0.27
C ASP A 44 -7.78 -0.96 -0.48
N THR A 45 -6.61 -0.56 0.04
CA THR A 45 -5.39 -1.37 -0.03
C THR A 45 -5.56 -2.72 0.69
N GLY A 46 -6.14 -2.72 1.87
CA GLY A 46 -6.28 -3.94 2.66
C GLY A 46 -7.46 -4.82 2.24
N VAL A 47 -8.59 -4.24 1.79
CA VAL A 47 -9.78 -5.02 1.45
C VAL A 47 -9.57 -5.92 0.25
N ILE A 48 -8.84 -5.44 -0.77
CA ILE A 48 -8.61 -6.23 -1.98
C ILE A 48 -7.75 -7.47 -1.71
N SER A 49 -6.86 -7.41 -0.73
CA SER A 49 -6.01 -8.55 -0.37
C SER A 49 -6.81 -9.77 0.10
N GLY A 50 -7.84 -9.54 0.90
CA GLY A 50 -8.74 -10.60 1.35
C GLY A 50 -9.81 -10.95 0.31
N ALA A 51 -10.40 -9.94 -0.32
CA ALA A 51 -11.43 -10.14 -1.34
C ALA A 51 -10.90 -10.95 -2.54
N LEU A 52 -9.64 -10.76 -2.94
CA LEU A 52 -9.03 -11.47 -4.07
C LEU A 52 -9.02 -12.99 -3.87
N LEU A 53 -8.90 -13.48 -2.63
CA LEU A 53 -8.96 -14.92 -2.35
C LEU A 53 -10.31 -15.52 -2.78
N TYR A 54 -11.41 -14.81 -2.46
CA TYR A 54 -12.77 -15.25 -2.76
C TYR A 54 -13.23 -14.89 -4.17
N ILE A 55 -12.71 -13.81 -4.76
CA ILE A 55 -12.91 -13.45 -6.18
C ILE A 55 -12.36 -14.56 -7.09
N ARG A 56 -11.23 -15.14 -6.72
CA ARG A 56 -10.65 -16.30 -7.44
C ARG A 56 -11.52 -17.53 -7.36
N ASP A 57 -12.08 -17.78 -6.17
CA ASP A 57 -12.98 -18.93 -5.96
C ASP A 57 -14.28 -18.78 -6.81
N ASP A 58 -14.84 -17.56 -6.92
CA ASP A 58 -16.05 -17.28 -7.71
C ASP A 58 -15.81 -17.22 -9.22
N PHE A 59 -14.67 -16.65 -9.64
CA PHE A 59 -14.35 -16.45 -11.06
C PHE A 59 -13.15 -17.27 -11.50
N LYS A 60 -13.39 -18.47 -12.04
CA LYS A 60 -12.33 -19.34 -12.59
C LYS A 60 -11.43 -18.65 -13.64
N SER A 61 -11.96 -17.67 -14.37
CA SER A 61 -11.18 -16.86 -15.32
C SER A 61 -10.13 -16.00 -14.63
N VAL A 62 -10.41 -15.54 -13.42
CA VAL A 62 -9.47 -14.75 -12.60
C VAL A 62 -8.45 -15.69 -11.97
N ASP A 63 -8.87 -16.86 -11.50
CA ASP A 63 -7.96 -17.83 -10.89
C ASP A 63 -6.89 -18.34 -11.89
N ARG A 64 -7.30 -18.59 -13.14
CA ARG A 64 -6.43 -19.08 -14.22
C ARG A 64 -5.49 -18.02 -14.83
N LYS A 65 -5.82 -16.75 -14.72
CA LYS A 65 -5.07 -15.65 -15.38
C LYS A 65 -4.49 -14.68 -14.37
N THR A 66 -3.22 -14.84 -14.05
CA THR A 66 -2.48 -13.94 -13.17
C THR A 66 -2.61 -12.48 -13.60
N VAL A 67 -2.58 -12.21 -14.91
CA VAL A 67 -2.78 -10.85 -15.45
C VAL A 67 -4.12 -10.23 -15.05
N LEU A 68 -5.20 -11.02 -14.93
CA LEU A 68 -6.49 -10.49 -14.44
C LEU A 68 -6.45 -10.18 -12.95
N GLN A 69 -5.77 -11.01 -12.16
CA GLN A 69 -5.59 -10.77 -10.72
C GLN A 69 -4.81 -9.48 -10.48
N GLU A 70 -3.69 -9.31 -11.18
CA GLU A 70 -2.87 -8.11 -11.13
C GLU A 70 -3.63 -6.88 -11.63
N SER A 71 -4.41 -7.00 -12.70
CA SER A 71 -5.24 -5.91 -13.22
C SER A 71 -6.29 -5.46 -12.19
N ILE A 72 -6.94 -6.38 -11.50
CA ILE A 72 -7.92 -6.04 -10.44
C ILE A 72 -7.25 -5.25 -9.32
N VAL A 73 -6.00 -5.56 -8.96
CA VAL A 73 -5.26 -4.83 -7.93
C VAL A 73 -4.72 -3.51 -8.47
N SER A 74 -3.99 -3.54 -9.59
CA SER A 74 -3.20 -2.41 -10.10
C SER A 74 -4.05 -1.29 -10.73
N MET A 75 -5.27 -1.56 -11.21
CA MET A 75 -6.11 -0.52 -11.82
C MET A 75 -6.60 0.54 -10.83
N ALA A 76 -6.65 0.23 -9.53
CA ALA A 76 -6.86 1.26 -8.53
C ALA A 76 -5.66 2.22 -8.43
N VAL A 77 -4.43 1.69 -8.53
CA VAL A 77 -3.21 2.50 -8.54
C VAL A 77 -3.15 3.38 -9.79
N ALA A 78 -3.52 2.83 -10.97
CA ALA A 78 -3.62 3.59 -12.22
C ALA A 78 -4.66 4.72 -12.11
N GLY A 79 -5.82 4.44 -11.54
CA GLY A 79 -6.83 5.45 -11.21
C GLY A 79 -6.29 6.51 -10.25
N ALA A 80 -5.51 6.12 -9.24
CA ALA A 80 -4.94 7.04 -8.26
C ALA A 80 -3.90 7.99 -8.87
N ILE A 81 -3.10 7.56 -9.85
CA ILE A 81 -2.19 8.44 -10.61
C ILE A 81 -2.98 9.56 -11.29
N ILE A 82 -4.04 9.20 -12.01
CA ILE A 82 -4.91 10.16 -12.71
C ILE A 82 -5.62 11.06 -11.69
N GLY A 83 -6.18 10.46 -10.63
CA GLY A 83 -6.88 11.17 -9.56
C GLY A 83 -5.99 12.18 -8.85
N ALA A 84 -4.73 11.84 -8.55
CA ALA A 84 -3.76 12.74 -7.94
C ALA A 84 -3.39 13.90 -8.87
N ALA A 85 -3.14 13.63 -10.15
CA ALA A 85 -2.80 14.65 -11.14
C ALA A 85 -3.95 15.64 -11.33
N VAL A 86 -5.18 15.13 -11.54
CA VAL A 86 -6.39 15.95 -11.72
C VAL A 86 -6.76 16.67 -10.42
N GLY A 87 -6.66 15.99 -9.27
CA GLY A 87 -6.95 16.54 -7.95
C GLY A 87 -6.07 17.71 -7.58
N GLY A 88 -4.78 17.67 -7.93
CA GLY A 88 -3.87 18.80 -7.73
C GLY A 88 -4.35 20.08 -8.43
N TRP A 89 -4.72 19.98 -9.72
CA TRP A 89 -5.28 21.10 -10.48
C TRP A 89 -6.63 21.56 -9.93
N MET A 90 -7.50 20.61 -9.58
CA MET A 90 -8.83 20.92 -9.04
C MET A 90 -8.76 21.61 -7.67
N ASN A 91 -7.80 21.26 -6.82
CA ASN A 91 -7.58 21.87 -5.51
C ASN A 91 -7.38 23.40 -5.64
N ASP A 92 -6.60 23.84 -6.61
CA ASP A 92 -6.33 25.27 -6.79
C ASP A 92 -7.52 26.00 -7.43
N ARG A 93 -8.29 25.34 -8.29
CA ARG A 93 -9.42 25.95 -9.00
C ARG A 93 -10.71 25.95 -8.19
N PHE A 94 -11.07 24.84 -7.57
CA PHE A 94 -12.38 24.62 -6.94
C PHE A 94 -12.33 24.64 -5.41
N GLY A 95 -11.14 24.50 -4.81
CA GLY A 95 -10.95 24.39 -3.36
C GLY A 95 -10.89 22.96 -2.86
N ARG A 96 -10.42 22.80 -1.63
CA ARG A 96 -10.08 21.49 -1.03
C ARG A 96 -11.32 20.70 -0.66
N ARG A 97 -12.32 21.37 -0.08
CA ARG A 97 -13.59 20.76 0.32
C ARG A 97 -14.33 20.13 -0.87
N ARG A 98 -14.43 20.87 -1.98
CA ARG A 98 -15.14 20.36 -3.17
C ARG A 98 -14.43 19.17 -3.80
N VAL A 99 -13.09 19.17 -3.81
CA VAL A 99 -12.31 18.04 -4.33
C VAL A 99 -12.50 16.81 -3.48
N LEU A 100 -12.53 16.93 -2.14
CA LEU A 100 -12.85 15.81 -1.25
C LEU A 100 -14.26 15.26 -1.50
N LEU A 101 -15.27 16.12 -1.65
CA LEU A 101 -16.63 15.67 -1.98
C LEU A 101 -16.69 14.90 -3.31
N ILE A 102 -15.97 15.33 -4.32
CA ILE A 102 -15.88 14.60 -5.61
C ILE A 102 -15.15 13.28 -5.43
N ALA A 103 -14.07 13.26 -4.66
CA ALA A 103 -13.31 12.05 -4.35
C ALA A 103 -14.17 11.01 -3.64
N ASP A 104 -14.92 11.42 -2.62
CA ASP A 104 -15.83 10.56 -1.86
C ASP A 104 -16.95 9.98 -2.74
N PHE A 105 -17.52 10.82 -3.62
CA PHE A 105 -18.54 10.39 -4.56
C PHE A 105 -18.00 9.35 -5.54
N LEU A 106 -16.82 9.57 -6.13
CA LEU A 106 -16.18 8.61 -7.03
C LEU A 106 -15.85 7.30 -6.32
N PHE A 107 -15.36 7.38 -5.09
CA PHE A 107 -15.07 6.21 -4.28
C PHE A 107 -16.35 5.41 -3.97
N PHE A 108 -17.42 6.09 -3.56
CA PHE A 108 -18.71 5.46 -3.30
C PHE A 108 -19.27 4.75 -4.53
N VAL A 109 -19.30 5.44 -5.67
CA VAL A 109 -19.74 4.84 -6.95
C VAL A 109 -18.90 3.63 -7.32
N GLY A 110 -17.58 3.72 -7.18
CA GLY A 110 -16.66 2.61 -7.44
C GLY A 110 -16.93 1.40 -6.53
N ALA A 111 -17.18 1.64 -5.23
CA ALA A 111 -17.51 0.57 -4.28
C ALA A 111 -18.84 -0.13 -4.65
N VAL A 112 -19.85 0.62 -5.07
CA VAL A 112 -21.14 0.06 -5.53
C VAL A 112 -20.96 -0.76 -6.81
N ILE A 113 -20.19 -0.24 -7.79
CA ILE A 113 -19.87 -0.97 -9.03
C ILE A 113 -19.18 -2.29 -8.72
N MET A 114 -18.16 -2.28 -7.84
CA MET A 114 -17.45 -3.50 -7.46
C MET A 114 -18.35 -4.51 -6.75
N ALA A 115 -19.16 -4.07 -5.79
CA ALA A 115 -20.05 -4.95 -5.03
C ALA A 115 -21.10 -5.62 -5.93
N SER A 116 -21.55 -4.94 -6.97
CA SER A 116 -22.56 -5.45 -7.93
C SER A 116 -21.94 -6.16 -9.15
N ALA A 117 -20.61 -6.30 -9.22
CA ALA A 117 -19.94 -6.80 -10.41
C ALA A 117 -20.28 -8.26 -10.72
N PRO A 118 -20.80 -8.57 -11.93
CA PRO A 118 -21.04 -9.93 -12.39
C PRO A 118 -19.79 -10.63 -12.94
N GLY A 119 -18.68 -9.89 -13.11
CA GLY A 119 -17.44 -10.42 -13.64
C GLY A 119 -16.25 -9.47 -13.49
N ALA A 120 -15.05 -9.96 -13.84
CA ALA A 120 -13.79 -9.26 -13.66
C ALA A 120 -13.71 -7.88 -14.35
N ALA A 121 -14.33 -7.73 -15.54
CA ALA A 121 -14.29 -6.47 -16.27
C ALA A 121 -14.93 -5.32 -15.49
N LEU A 122 -16.11 -5.54 -14.90
CA LEU A 122 -16.79 -4.51 -14.11
C LEU A 122 -16.08 -4.25 -12.77
N LEU A 123 -15.45 -5.28 -12.18
CA LEU A 123 -14.56 -5.11 -11.03
C LEU A 123 -13.41 -4.15 -11.35
N ILE A 124 -12.75 -4.32 -12.50
CA ILE A 124 -11.65 -3.45 -12.96
C ILE A 124 -12.14 -2.01 -13.13
N VAL A 125 -13.32 -1.81 -13.74
CA VAL A 125 -13.93 -0.47 -13.87
C VAL A 125 -14.17 0.14 -12.49
N GLY A 126 -14.76 -0.60 -11.56
CA GLY A 126 -14.95 -0.13 -10.18
C GLY A 126 -13.64 0.23 -9.48
N ARG A 127 -12.58 -0.55 -9.69
CA ARG A 127 -11.23 -0.27 -9.17
C ARG A 127 -10.66 1.06 -9.71
N ILE A 128 -10.90 1.40 -10.98
CA ILE A 128 -10.48 2.70 -11.54
C ILE A 128 -11.21 3.84 -10.84
N PHE A 129 -12.54 3.74 -10.63
CA PHE A 129 -13.31 4.77 -9.93
C PHE A 129 -12.86 4.96 -8.47
N VAL A 130 -12.67 3.87 -7.73
CA VAL A 130 -12.12 3.91 -6.37
C VAL A 130 -10.74 4.55 -6.39
N GLY A 131 -9.88 4.17 -7.33
CA GLY A 131 -8.54 4.74 -7.48
C GLY A 131 -8.56 6.25 -7.74
N LEU A 132 -9.43 6.73 -8.63
CA LEU A 132 -9.61 8.18 -8.86
C LEU A 132 -9.94 8.91 -7.55
N GLY A 133 -10.87 8.37 -6.75
CA GLY A 133 -11.23 8.92 -5.44
C GLY A 133 -10.05 8.91 -4.47
N VAL A 134 -9.35 7.77 -4.34
CA VAL A 134 -8.16 7.62 -3.50
C VAL A 134 -7.06 8.61 -3.89
N GLY A 135 -6.78 8.73 -5.19
CA GLY A 135 -5.74 9.64 -5.68
C GLY A 135 -6.04 11.11 -5.35
N MET A 136 -7.29 11.55 -5.55
CA MET A 136 -7.71 12.91 -5.16
C MET A 136 -7.62 13.10 -3.64
N ALA A 137 -8.14 12.17 -2.84
CA ALA A 137 -8.18 12.27 -1.39
C ALA A 137 -6.77 12.24 -0.77
N SER A 138 -5.87 11.39 -1.26
CA SER A 138 -4.50 11.23 -0.74
C SER A 138 -3.69 12.52 -0.76
N MET A 139 -3.91 13.39 -1.75
CA MET A 139 -3.28 14.71 -1.83
C MET A 139 -4.07 15.77 -1.07
N THR A 140 -5.38 15.74 -1.15
CA THR A 140 -6.25 16.83 -0.67
C THR A 140 -6.46 16.78 0.84
N SER A 141 -6.59 15.59 1.44
CA SER A 141 -6.83 15.43 2.88
C SER A 141 -5.70 16.02 3.74
N PRO A 142 -4.41 15.65 3.56
CA PRO A 142 -3.34 16.24 4.35
C PRO A 142 -3.19 17.75 4.07
N LEU A 143 -3.44 18.20 2.85
CA LEU A 143 -3.39 19.61 2.49
C LEU A 143 -4.50 20.40 3.22
N TYR A 144 -5.73 19.93 3.20
CA TYR A 144 -6.85 20.56 3.89
C TYR A 144 -6.62 20.60 5.41
N ILE A 145 -6.16 19.50 6.01
CA ILE A 145 -5.80 19.43 7.43
C ILE A 145 -4.71 20.46 7.76
N SER A 146 -3.66 20.56 6.95
CA SER A 146 -2.55 21.48 7.20
C SER A 146 -2.95 22.96 7.12
N GLU A 147 -3.87 23.30 6.20
CA GLU A 147 -4.35 24.68 5.99
C GLU A 147 -5.41 25.11 7.02
N ALA A 148 -6.14 24.16 7.58
CA ALA A 148 -7.22 24.41 8.53
C ALA A 148 -6.84 24.08 9.98
N SER A 149 -5.54 23.89 10.27
CA SER A 149 -5.03 23.55 11.60
C SER A 149 -4.11 24.63 12.15
N PRO A 150 -4.18 24.89 13.50
CA PRO A 150 -3.24 25.77 14.16
C PRO A 150 -1.79 25.36 13.94
N ALA A 151 -0.90 26.34 13.75
CA ALA A 151 0.52 26.10 13.46
C ALA A 151 1.21 25.20 14.50
N LYS A 152 0.89 25.37 15.78
CA LYS A 152 1.46 24.63 16.92
C LYS A 152 1.18 23.12 16.88
N ILE A 153 0.02 22.70 16.34
CA ILE A 153 -0.41 21.28 16.33
C ILE A 153 -0.57 20.70 14.91
N ARG A 154 -0.24 21.48 13.89
CA ARG A 154 -0.38 21.12 12.46
C ARG A 154 0.30 19.79 12.13
N GLY A 155 1.55 19.60 12.57
CA GLY A 155 2.31 18.39 12.31
C GLY A 155 1.62 17.13 12.86
N ALA A 156 1.16 17.18 14.11
CA ALA A 156 0.44 16.08 14.74
C ALA A 156 -0.88 15.75 14.01
N LEU A 157 -1.65 16.78 13.63
CA LEU A 157 -2.92 16.57 12.93
C LEU A 157 -2.72 16.03 11.50
N VAL A 158 -1.70 16.46 10.79
CA VAL A 158 -1.35 15.89 9.48
C VAL A 158 -0.88 14.45 9.63
N SER A 159 -0.10 14.13 10.68
CA SER A 159 0.33 12.75 10.96
C SER A 159 -0.84 11.82 11.29
N THR A 160 -1.96 12.34 11.80
CA THR A 160 -3.19 11.57 12.03
C THR A 160 -3.73 10.97 10.71
N ASN A 161 -3.56 11.67 9.58
CA ASN A 161 -3.93 11.11 8.27
C ASN A 161 -3.13 9.83 7.96
N GLY A 162 -1.83 9.82 8.23
CA GLY A 162 -0.99 8.62 8.07
C GLY A 162 -1.40 7.47 8.98
N PHE A 163 -1.74 7.77 10.24
CA PHE A 163 -2.29 6.77 11.17
C PHE A 163 -3.65 6.23 10.69
N LEU A 164 -4.52 7.07 10.14
CA LEU A 164 -5.80 6.63 9.59
C LEU A 164 -5.64 5.76 8.33
N ILE A 165 -4.58 5.95 7.53
CA ILE A 165 -4.25 5.04 6.42
C ILE A 165 -3.96 3.63 6.96
N THR A 166 -3.04 3.49 7.91
CA THR A 166 -2.68 2.18 8.47
C THR A 166 -3.81 1.57 9.31
N GLY A 167 -4.58 2.41 10.00
CA GLY A 167 -5.79 2.03 10.72
C GLY A 167 -6.91 1.54 9.79
N GLY A 168 -7.10 2.19 8.64
CA GLY A 168 -8.03 1.76 7.60
C GLY A 168 -7.65 0.40 7.01
N GLN A 169 -6.37 0.19 6.81
CA GLN A 169 -5.80 -1.09 6.39
C GLN A 169 -6.11 -2.21 7.41
N PHE A 170 -5.86 -1.95 8.69
CA PHE A 170 -6.20 -2.89 9.76
C PHE A 170 -7.70 -3.17 9.83
N LEU A 171 -8.54 -2.13 9.73
CA LEU A 171 -10.00 -2.25 9.72
C LEU A 171 -10.49 -3.10 8.55
N SER A 172 -9.92 -2.95 7.36
CA SER A 172 -10.29 -3.75 6.19
C SER A 172 -10.00 -5.23 6.37
N TYR A 173 -8.91 -5.60 7.03
CA TYR A 173 -8.64 -7.01 7.37
C TYR A 173 -9.64 -7.57 8.39
N LEU A 174 -10.08 -6.75 9.37
CA LEU A 174 -11.17 -7.15 10.28
C LEU A 174 -12.48 -7.39 9.53
N ILE A 175 -12.83 -6.49 8.61
CA ILE A 175 -14.02 -6.63 7.76
C ILE A 175 -13.92 -7.86 6.86
N ASN A 176 -12.77 -8.09 6.23
CA ASN A 176 -12.53 -9.30 5.44
C ASN A 176 -12.76 -10.56 6.28
N LEU A 177 -12.23 -10.59 7.49
CA LEU A 177 -12.40 -11.73 8.40
C LEU A 177 -13.86 -11.91 8.83
N ALA A 178 -14.58 -10.83 9.10
CA ALA A 178 -16.00 -10.87 9.51
C ALA A 178 -16.90 -11.46 8.43
N PHE A 179 -16.63 -11.13 7.15
CA PHE A 179 -17.46 -11.57 6.04
C PHE A 179 -17.02 -12.90 5.40
N THR A 180 -16.06 -13.63 5.96
CA THR A 180 -15.60 -14.92 5.44
C THR A 180 -16.69 -15.97 5.28
N LYS A 181 -17.78 -15.90 6.04
CA LYS A 181 -18.90 -16.84 6.02
C LYS A 181 -20.18 -16.25 5.43
N ALA A 182 -20.17 -14.97 5.03
CA ALA A 182 -21.36 -14.32 4.49
C ALA A 182 -21.62 -14.77 3.05
N PRO A 183 -22.90 -14.97 2.64
CA PRO A 183 -23.21 -15.22 1.24
C PRO A 183 -22.79 -14.02 0.38
N GLY A 184 -22.07 -14.28 -0.72
CA GLY A 184 -21.48 -13.20 -1.54
C GLY A 184 -20.27 -12.51 -0.90
N THR A 185 -19.56 -13.20 -0.03
CA THR A 185 -18.38 -12.87 0.77
C THR A 185 -17.61 -11.61 0.33
N TRP A 186 -16.95 -11.66 -0.84
CA TRP A 186 -16.12 -10.57 -1.32
C TRP A 186 -16.92 -9.32 -1.73
N ARG A 187 -18.19 -9.47 -2.12
CA ARG A 187 -19.08 -8.35 -2.47
C ARG A 187 -19.34 -7.46 -1.25
N TRP A 188 -19.56 -8.06 -0.10
CA TRP A 188 -19.70 -7.33 1.16
C TRP A 188 -18.39 -6.68 1.59
N MET A 189 -17.26 -7.39 1.45
CA MET A 189 -15.93 -6.85 1.77
C MET A 189 -15.69 -5.53 1.04
N VAL A 190 -15.86 -5.51 -0.29
CA VAL A 190 -15.62 -4.30 -1.10
C VAL A 190 -16.76 -3.27 -0.99
N GLY A 191 -18.01 -3.72 -0.79
CA GLY A 191 -19.18 -2.86 -0.70
C GLY A 191 -19.24 -2.02 0.57
N VAL A 192 -18.79 -2.56 1.71
CA VAL A 192 -18.73 -1.84 3.00
C VAL A 192 -17.84 -0.61 2.92
N ALA A 193 -16.87 -0.57 2.00
CA ALA A 193 -16.05 0.61 1.72
C ALA A 193 -16.88 1.86 1.37
N GLY A 194 -18.06 1.68 0.81
CA GLY A 194 -18.99 2.78 0.51
C GLY A 194 -19.51 3.50 1.76
N PHE A 195 -19.58 2.81 2.90
CA PHE A 195 -20.08 3.43 4.14
C PHE A 195 -19.17 4.56 4.66
N PRO A 196 -17.87 4.36 4.90
CA PRO A 196 -17.00 5.46 5.31
C PRO A 196 -16.87 6.56 4.25
N ALA A 197 -17.00 6.24 2.95
CA ALA A 197 -17.02 7.26 1.90
C ALA A 197 -18.26 8.15 1.99
N LEU A 198 -19.45 7.55 2.19
CA LEU A 198 -20.68 8.30 2.39
C LEU A 198 -20.64 9.13 3.68
N LEU A 199 -20.10 8.55 4.76
CA LEU A 199 -19.93 9.27 6.03
C LEU A 199 -19.02 10.50 5.84
N GLN A 200 -17.87 10.34 5.18
CA GLN A 200 -16.97 11.46 4.88
C GLN A 200 -17.67 12.52 4.02
N PHE A 201 -18.37 12.11 2.98
CA PHE A 201 -19.13 13.02 2.11
C PHE A 201 -20.09 13.90 2.94
N ILE A 202 -20.88 13.30 3.83
CA ILE A 202 -21.83 14.01 4.70
C ILE A 202 -21.08 14.96 5.65
N LEU A 203 -20.02 14.49 6.30
CA LEU A 203 -19.23 15.31 7.21
C LEU A 203 -18.57 16.50 6.49
N MET A 204 -18.06 16.28 5.28
CA MET A 204 -17.45 17.34 4.46
C MET A 204 -18.47 18.38 3.96
N LEU A 205 -19.75 18.02 3.83
CA LEU A 205 -20.81 19.01 3.55
C LEU A 205 -21.01 20.00 4.72
N LEU A 206 -20.69 19.60 5.94
CA LEU A 206 -20.84 20.42 7.14
C LEU A 206 -19.58 21.28 7.44
N LEU A 207 -18.46 20.96 6.82
CA LEU A 207 -17.18 21.64 7.05
C LEU A 207 -16.98 22.85 6.10
N PRO A 208 -16.24 23.87 6.54
CA PRO A 208 -15.92 25.02 5.69
C PRO A 208 -14.84 24.71 4.66
N GLU A 209 -14.61 25.62 3.75
CA GLU A 209 -13.46 25.58 2.84
C GLU A 209 -12.18 26.03 3.56
N SER A 210 -11.01 25.74 2.98
CA SER A 210 -9.72 26.18 3.51
C SER A 210 -9.64 27.70 3.66
N PRO A 211 -9.24 28.25 4.83
CA PRO A 211 -9.06 29.70 5.02
C PRO A 211 -8.04 30.29 4.05
N ARG A 212 -6.93 29.58 3.82
CA ARG A 212 -5.86 30.01 2.90
C ARG A 212 -6.35 30.11 1.46
N TRP A 213 -7.11 29.11 1.00
CA TRP A 213 -7.70 29.15 -0.35
C TRP A 213 -8.73 30.26 -0.50
N LEU A 214 -9.58 30.48 0.51
CA LEU A 214 -10.57 31.56 0.49
C LEU A 214 -9.89 32.94 0.41
N TYR A 215 -8.86 33.16 1.20
CA TYR A 215 -8.10 34.42 1.18
C TYR A 215 -7.48 34.64 -0.21
N ARG A 216 -6.82 33.63 -0.78
CA ARG A 216 -6.23 33.68 -2.14
C ARG A 216 -7.27 33.97 -3.25
N LYS A 217 -8.54 33.61 -3.03
CA LYS A 217 -9.67 33.89 -3.94
C LYS A 217 -10.36 35.23 -3.66
N GLY A 218 -9.79 36.10 -2.83
CA GLY A 218 -10.35 37.39 -2.48
C GLY A 218 -11.57 37.34 -1.54
N ARG A 219 -11.83 36.17 -0.90
CA ARG A 219 -12.92 36.00 0.06
C ARG A 219 -12.42 36.16 1.49
N GLU A 220 -11.84 37.29 1.81
CA GLU A 220 -11.15 37.56 3.08
C GLU A 220 -12.06 37.41 4.29
N GLU A 221 -13.27 37.99 4.24
CA GLU A 221 -14.21 37.91 5.38
C GLU A 221 -14.64 36.47 5.70
N ALA A 222 -14.84 35.64 4.69
CA ALA A 222 -15.12 34.24 4.91
C ALA A 222 -13.94 33.49 5.55
N ALA A 223 -12.70 33.83 5.17
CA ALA A 223 -11.49 33.27 5.77
C ALA A 223 -11.36 33.70 7.25
N LYS A 224 -11.60 34.98 7.56
CA LYS A 224 -11.57 35.50 8.94
C LYS A 224 -12.59 34.81 9.86
N VAL A 225 -13.81 34.58 9.37
CA VAL A 225 -14.86 33.84 10.12
C VAL A 225 -14.41 32.43 10.48
N ILE A 226 -13.72 31.75 9.58
CA ILE A 226 -13.21 30.40 9.82
C ILE A 226 -12.05 30.42 10.80
N LEU A 227 -11.10 31.34 10.65
CA LEU A 227 -9.97 31.51 11.58
C LEU A 227 -10.44 31.76 13.00
N ARG A 228 -11.49 32.59 13.19
CA ARG A 228 -12.11 32.82 14.52
C ARG A 228 -12.70 31.55 15.15
N LYS A 229 -13.03 30.51 14.38
CA LYS A 229 -13.48 29.21 14.90
C LYS A 229 -12.31 28.27 15.24
N ILE A 230 -11.17 28.47 14.59
CA ILE A 230 -9.98 27.62 14.73
C ILE A 230 -9.09 28.11 15.89
N TYR A 231 -8.90 29.42 16.01
CA TYR A 231 -7.98 30.03 16.96
C TYR A 231 -8.71 30.72 18.14
N PRO A 232 -8.08 30.76 19.31
CA PRO A 232 -8.58 31.53 20.44
C PRO A 232 -8.59 33.03 20.11
N ALA A 233 -9.50 33.80 20.74
CA ALA A 233 -9.72 35.22 20.45
C ALA A 233 -8.45 36.11 20.55
N HIS A 234 -7.49 35.75 21.41
CA HIS A 234 -6.25 36.50 21.59
C HIS A 234 -5.17 36.22 20.52
N GLU A 235 -5.27 35.13 19.78
CA GLU A 235 -4.31 34.75 18.71
C GLU A 235 -4.87 35.03 17.30
N VAL A 236 -6.18 35.23 17.16
CA VAL A 236 -6.87 35.34 15.85
C VAL A 236 -6.34 36.45 14.97
N GLU A 237 -6.16 37.66 15.53
CA GLU A 237 -5.75 38.82 14.73
C GLU A 237 -4.32 38.67 14.21
N GLN A 238 -3.42 38.08 15.02
CA GLN A 238 -2.06 37.76 14.59
C GLN A 238 -2.06 36.73 13.45
N GLU A 239 -2.83 35.67 13.57
CA GLU A 239 -2.94 34.62 12.54
C GLU A 239 -3.58 35.12 11.24
N ILE A 240 -4.54 36.07 11.34
CA ILE A 240 -5.09 36.76 10.16
C ILE A 240 -4.01 37.56 9.44
N GLN A 241 -3.18 38.27 10.19
CA GLN A 241 -2.09 39.06 9.63
C GLN A 241 -1.02 38.16 9.01
N ASP A 242 -0.62 37.08 9.68
CA ASP A 242 0.37 36.13 9.19
C ASP A 242 -0.14 35.41 7.90
N LEU A 243 -1.42 35.05 7.87
CA LEU A 243 -2.05 34.51 6.67
C LEU A 243 -2.04 35.50 5.52
N LYS A 244 -2.39 36.77 5.80
CA LYS A 244 -2.39 37.86 4.83
C LYS A 244 -1.01 38.03 4.21
N GLU A 245 0.01 38.21 5.05
CA GLU A 245 1.40 38.41 4.61
C GLU A 245 1.92 37.21 3.79
N SER A 246 1.62 36.01 4.25
CA SER A 246 1.99 34.77 3.53
C SER A 246 1.35 34.66 2.14
N VAL A 247 0.05 34.97 2.02
CA VAL A 247 -0.67 34.87 0.74
C VAL A 247 -0.32 36.03 -0.18
N GLU A 248 -0.19 37.24 0.32
CA GLU A 248 0.22 38.41 -0.46
C GLU A 248 1.66 38.24 -0.99
N ALA A 249 2.57 37.70 -0.18
CA ALA A 249 3.92 37.36 -0.63
C ALA A 249 3.89 36.33 -1.78
N GLU A 250 3.06 35.30 -1.68
CA GLU A 250 2.87 34.32 -2.77
C GLU A 250 2.32 34.98 -4.05
N ILE A 251 1.28 35.81 -3.93
CA ILE A 251 0.66 36.49 -5.08
C ILE A 251 1.65 37.46 -5.75
N LYS A 252 2.42 38.20 -4.95
CA LYS A 252 3.44 39.11 -5.44
C LYS A 252 4.56 38.38 -6.17
N GLU A 253 4.96 37.23 -5.66
CA GLU A 253 5.94 36.36 -6.33
C GLU A 253 5.38 35.74 -7.62
N GLU A 254 4.09 35.38 -7.68
CA GLU A 254 3.42 34.93 -8.90
C GLU A 254 3.31 36.03 -9.95
N GLY A 255 2.99 37.27 -9.53
CA GLY A 255 2.85 38.45 -10.41
C GLY A 255 4.19 38.98 -10.96
N SER A 256 5.29 38.76 -10.28
CA SER A 256 6.64 39.20 -10.67
C SER A 256 7.38 38.20 -11.55
N SER A 257 6.88 36.98 -11.70
CA SER A 257 7.53 35.92 -12.46
C SER A 257 6.85 35.75 -13.82
N GLU A 258 7.57 35.96 -14.92
CA GLU A 258 7.27 35.35 -16.21
C GLU A 258 6.73 33.94 -16.01
N LYS A 259 5.69 33.54 -16.75
CA LYS A 259 5.03 32.21 -16.72
C LYS A 259 5.98 31.13 -16.21
N MET A 260 5.67 30.58 -15.05
CA MET A 260 6.52 29.67 -14.30
C MET A 260 6.96 28.49 -15.19
N ASN A 261 8.15 28.58 -15.74
CA ASN A 261 8.68 27.58 -16.64
C ASN A 261 9.27 26.45 -15.76
N ILE A 262 8.56 25.32 -15.66
CA ILE A 262 8.98 24.13 -14.89
C ILE A 262 10.44 23.75 -15.19
N ILE A 263 10.88 23.96 -16.44
CA ILE A 263 12.25 23.71 -16.89
C ILE A 263 13.25 24.64 -16.18
N LYS A 264 12.88 25.91 -15.97
CA LYS A 264 13.75 26.91 -15.28
C LYS A 264 13.84 26.57 -13.79
N LEU A 265 12.75 26.04 -13.20
CA LEU A 265 12.71 25.55 -11.83
C LEU A 265 13.64 24.36 -11.60
N LEU A 266 13.59 23.38 -12.49
CA LEU A 266 14.44 22.18 -12.42
C LEU A 266 15.95 22.49 -12.60
N LYS A 267 16.30 23.65 -13.18
CA LYS A 267 17.68 24.13 -13.28
C LYS A 267 18.22 24.67 -11.96
N THR A 268 17.35 25.06 -11.01
CA THR A 268 17.80 25.57 -9.71
C THR A 268 18.44 24.47 -8.87
N LYS A 269 19.71 24.63 -8.48
CA LYS A 269 20.51 23.60 -7.80
C LYS A 269 19.87 23.08 -6.50
N ALA A 270 19.26 23.95 -5.70
CA ALA A 270 18.60 23.59 -4.45
C ALA A 270 17.36 22.74 -4.71
N VAL A 271 16.49 23.16 -5.64
CA VAL A 271 15.26 22.41 -6.01
C VAL A 271 15.61 21.05 -6.60
N ARG A 272 16.59 21.00 -7.51
CA ARG A 272 17.03 19.74 -8.12
C ARG A 272 17.54 18.74 -7.09
N ARG A 273 18.39 19.18 -6.14
CA ARG A 273 18.90 18.32 -5.06
C ARG A 273 17.76 17.82 -4.15
N GLY A 274 16.86 18.73 -3.74
CA GLY A 274 15.68 18.38 -2.96
C GLY A 274 14.78 17.39 -3.69
N LEU A 275 14.49 17.64 -4.97
CA LEU A 275 13.64 16.78 -5.79
C LEU A 275 14.27 15.40 -6.03
N THR A 276 15.59 15.33 -6.30
CA THR A 276 16.29 14.04 -6.44
C THR A 276 16.20 13.22 -5.16
N ALA A 277 16.38 13.84 -3.99
CA ALA A 277 16.27 13.15 -2.71
C ALA A 277 14.82 12.74 -2.39
N GLY A 278 13.86 13.66 -2.56
CA GLY A 278 12.45 13.39 -2.26
C GLY A 278 11.85 12.33 -3.20
N VAL A 279 12.05 12.46 -4.52
CA VAL A 279 11.61 11.45 -5.50
C VAL A 279 12.32 10.12 -5.25
N GLY A 280 13.64 10.14 -5.00
CA GLY A 280 14.39 8.92 -4.71
C GLY A 280 13.83 8.17 -3.51
N LEU A 281 13.56 8.86 -2.40
CA LEU A 281 12.97 8.24 -1.21
C LEU A 281 11.59 7.64 -1.48
N GLN A 282 10.75 8.34 -2.24
CA GLN A 282 9.41 7.88 -2.59
C GLN A 282 9.44 6.66 -3.52
N VAL A 283 10.35 6.67 -4.50
CA VAL A 283 10.56 5.54 -5.41
C VAL A 283 11.07 4.31 -4.65
N PHE A 284 12.14 4.47 -3.86
CA PHE A 284 12.69 3.36 -3.09
C PHE A 284 11.73 2.81 -2.04
N GLN A 285 10.83 3.64 -1.48
CA GLN A 285 9.76 3.18 -0.59
C GLN A 285 8.88 2.12 -1.28
N GLN A 286 8.57 2.29 -2.55
CA GLN A 286 7.78 1.32 -3.30
C GLN A 286 8.59 0.09 -3.71
N PHE A 287 9.83 0.27 -4.13
CA PHE A 287 10.71 -0.85 -4.50
C PHE A 287 11.09 -1.77 -3.34
N VAL A 288 10.97 -1.32 -2.10
CA VAL A 288 11.08 -2.18 -0.90
C VAL A 288 9.93 -3.18 -0.81
N GLY A 289 8.81 -2.94 -1.52
CA GLY A 289 7.72 -3.91 -1.70
C GLY A 289 6.62 -3.84 -0.66
N ILE A 290 6.45 -2.72 0.06
CA ILE A 290 5.43 -2.62 1.12
C ILE A 290 4.02 -2.85 0.60
N ASN A 291 3.67 -2.26 -0.54
CA ASN A 291 2.34 -2.39 -1.09
C ASN A 291 2.07 -3.81 -1.58
N THR A 292 3.07 -4.46 -2.21
CA THR A 292 3.00 -5.88 -2.59
C THR A 292 2.77 -6.76 -1.35
N VAL A 293 3.50 -6.52 -0.25
CA VAL A 293 3.27 -7.22 1.01
C VAL A 293 1.84 -7.01 1.51
N MET A 294 1.31 -5.79 1.47
CA MET A 294 -0.04 -5.50 1.95
C MET A 294 -1.13 -6.04 1.03
N TYR A 295 -0.99 -5.92 -0.30
CA TYR A 295 -1.97 -6.45 -1.25
C TYR A 295 -2.04 -7.98 -1.26
N TYR A 296 -0.91 -8.65 -1.10
CA TYR A 296 -0.82 -10.10 -1.22
C TYR A 296 -0.50 -10.81 0.11
N SER A 297 -0.61 -10.12 1.26
CA SER A 297 -0.30 -10.71 2.57
C SER A 297 -0.97 -12.07 2.81
N PRO A 298 -2.29 -12.27 2.57
CA PRO A 298 -2.89 -13.58 2.75
C PRO A 298 -2.35 -14.62 1.76
N THR A 299 -2.04 -14.24 0.54
CA THR A 299 -1.44 -15.13 -0.46
C THR A 299 -0.01 -15.53 -0.06
N ILE A 300 0.80 -14.58 0.45
CA ILE A 300 2.15 -14.84 0.98
C ILE A 300 2.09 -15.85 2.14
N VAL A 301 1.10 -15.70 3.02
CA VAL A 301 0.87 -16.65 4.13
C VAL A 301 0.49 -18.03 3.59
N GLN A 302 -0.34 -18.12 2.53
CA GLN A 302 -0.67 -19.40 1.89
C GLN A 302 0.57 -20.06 1.27
N LEU A 303 1.42 -19.28 0.58
CA LEU A 303 2.70 -19.76 0.03
C LEU A 303 3.65 -20.27 1.10
N ALA A 304 3.59 -19.73 2.30
CA ALA A 304 4.34 -20.24 3.48
C ALA A 304 3.80 -21.58 4.03
N GLY A 305 2.75 -22.16 3.42
CA GLY A 305 2.23 -23.47 3.77
C GLY A 305 0.99 -23.48 4.68
N PHE A 306 0.25 -22.38 4.72
CA PHE A 306 -1.04 -22.30 5.42
C PHE A 306 -2.21 -22.47 4.45
N ALA A 307 -2.88 -23.62 4.50
CA ALA A 307 -3.90 -24.01 3.52
C ALA A 307 -5.21 -23.22 3.59
N SER A 308 -5.58 -22.70 4.79
CA SER A 308 -6.91 -22.11 5.01
C SER A 308 -6.92 -20.61 4.71
N ASN A 309 -7.87 -20.13 3.88
CA ASN A 309 -8.13 -18.71 3.62
C ASN A 309 -8.34 -17.92 4.94
N ARG A 310 -9.11 -18.49 5.88
CA ARG A 310 -9.39 -17.85 7.16
C ARG A 310 -8.12 -17.69 8.01
N THR A 311 -7.27 -18.72 8.06
CA THR A 311 -6.00 -18.66 8.78
C THR A 311 -5.06 -17.64 8.15
N ALA A 312 -5.01 -17.60 6.81
CA ALA A 312 -4.21 -16.60 6.08
C ALA A 312 -4.67 -15.17 6.39
N LEU A 313 -5.97 -14.92 6.44
CA LEU A 313 -6.52 -13.61 6.83
C LEU A 313 -6.23 -13.24 8.29
N LEU A 314 -6.35 -14.19 9.23
CA LEU A 314 -6.02 -13.96 10.64
C LEU A 314 -4.56 -13.57 10.85
N LEU A 315 -3.65 -14.27 10.16
CA LEU A 315 -2.22 -13.98 10.25
C LEU A 315 -1.88 -12.65 9.57
N SER A 316 -2.56 -12.33 8.47
CA SER A 316 -2.40 -11.03 7.80
C SER A 316 -2.97 -9.87 8.63
N LEU A 317 -3.96 -10.10 9.47
CA LEU A 317 -4.44 -9.11 10.43
C LEU A 317 -3.35 -8.71 11.44
N VAL A 318 -2.51 -9.66 11.85
CA VAL A 318 -1.35 -9.36 12.72
C VAL A 318 -0.37 -8.43 12.02
N THR A 319 -0.06 -8.66 10.73
CA THR A 319 0.85 -7.78 9.97
C THR A 319 0.28 -6.37 9.82
N ALA A 320 -1.01 -6.23 9.54
CA ALA A 320 -1.68 -4.92 9.46
C ALA A 320 -1.72 -4.21 10.82
N GLY A 321 -1.95 -4.96 11.91
CA GLY A 321 -1.90 -4.43 13.27
C GLY A 321 -0.50 -3.92 13.65
N LEU A 322 0.54 -4.67 13.30
CA LEU A 322 1.93 -4.26 13.50
C LEU A 322 2.26 -3.00 12.69
N ASN A 323 1.73 -2.86 11.47
CA ASN A 323 1.90 -1.67 10.65
C ASN A 323 1.24 -0.44 11.28
N ALA A 324 0.01 -0.57 11.75
CA ALA A 324 -0.71 0.51 12.44
C ALA A 324 0.00 0.90 13.75
N PHE A 325 0.46 -0.07 14.54
CA PHE A 325 1.23 0.20 15.75
C PHE A 325 2.58 0.85 15.45
N GLY A 326 3.29 0.38 14.42
CA GLY A 326 4.55 0.95 13.99
C GLY A 326 4.43 2.41 13.53
N SER A 327 3.28 2.80 12.96
CA SER A 327 3.00 4.19 12.60
C SER A 327 2.89 5.10 13.84
N ILE A 328 2.32 4.60 14.94
CA ILE A 328 2.28 5.32 16.22
C ILE A 328 3.70 5.46 16.78
N VAL A 329 4.47 4.36 16.76
CA VAL A 329 5.88 4.35 17.19
C VAL A 329 6.71 5.36 16.39
N SER A 330 6.45 5.48 15.09
CA SER A 330 7.12 6.44 14.21
C SER A 330 6.94 7.88 14.69
N ILE A 331 5.72 8.28 15.03
CA ILE A 331 5.41 9.64 15.51
C ILE A 331 6.25 9.99 16.74
N TYR A 332 6.47 9.00 17.62
CA TYR A 332 7.26 9.20 18.83
C TYR A 332 8.79 9.27 18.58
N PHE A 333 9.30 8.42 17.71
CA PHE A 333 10.75 8.26 17.53
C PHE A 333 11.36 9.21 16.48
N ILE A 334 10.57 9.72 15.53
CA ILE A 334 11.10 10.47 14.39
C ILE A 334 11.84 11.74 14.78
N ASP A 335 11.35 12.45 15.78
CA ASP A 335 11.97 13.69 16.27
C ASP A 335 13.12 13.44 17.25
N ARG A 336 13.10 12.30 17.97
CA ARG A 336 14.14 11.91 18.93
C ARG A 336 15.37 11.30 18.28
N THR A 337 15.18 10.35 17.38
CA THR A 337 16.27 9.62 16.71
C THR A 337 16.83 10.38 15.52
N GLY A 338 16.02 11.25 14.93
CA GLY A 338 16.32 11.97 13.70
C GLY A 338 16.07 11.14 12.44
N ARG A 339 15.60 11.83 11.39
CA ARG A 339 15.11 11.22 10.13
C ARG A 339 16.13 10.26 9.49
N LYS A 340 17.40 10.67 9.40
CA LYS A 340 18.47 9.88 8.74
C LYS A 340 18.81 8.60 9.49
N LYS A 341 18.98 8.67 10.81
CA LYS A 341 19.32 7.48 11.62
C LYS A 341 18.20 6.46 11.58
N LEU A 342 16.95 6.94 11.77
CA LEU A 342 15.77 6.10 11.74
C LEU A 342 15.61 5.38 10.40
N LEU A 343 15.85 6.09 9.28
CA LEU A 343 15.81 5.51 7.93
C LEU A 343 16.87 4.42 7.73
N ILE A 344 18.11 4.64 8.20
CA ILE A 344 19.19 3.66 8.08
C ILE A 344 18.86 2.40 8.88
N ILE A 345 18.41 2.54 10.13
CA ILE A 345 18.00 1.40 10.98
C ILE A 345 16.88 0.62 10.30
N SER A 346 15.87 1.32 9.81
CA SER A 346 14.75 0.73 9.08
C SER A 346 15.21 -0.07 7.86
N LEU A 347 16.00 0.53 6.98
CA LEU A 347 16.49 -0.14 5.76
C LEU A 347 17.35 -1.37 6.09
N THR A 348 18.24 -1.28 7.08
CA THR A 348 19.05 -2.42 7.49
C THR A 348 18.16 -3.57 7.99
N GLY A 349 17.19 -3.28 8.84
CA GLY A 349 16.27 -4.30 9.35
C GLY A 349 15.40 -4.91 8.24
N VAL A 350 14.94 -4.11 7.28
CA VAL A 350 14.19 -4.59 6.11
C VAL A 350 15.03 -5.52 5.25
N VAL A 351 16.29 -5.17 4.95
CA VAL A 351 17.18 -6.04 4.15
C VAL A 351 17.41 -7.39 4.84
N VAL A 352 17.65 -7.38 6.15
CA VAL A 352 17.80 -8.62 6.93
C VAL A 352 16.50 -9.45 6.90
N SER A 353 15.35 -8.81 7.10
CA SER A 353 14.04 -9.49 7.08
C SER A 353 13.72 -10.12 5.73
N LEU A 354 14.03 -9.42 4.63
CA LEU A 354 13.88 -9.94 3.27
C LEU A 354 14.84 -11.11 2.99
N GLY A 355 16.06 -11.05 3.52
CA GLY A 355 17.02 -12.16 3.44
C GLY A 355 16.50 -13.42 4.14
N VAL A 356 15.93 -13.26 5.35
CA VAL A 356 15.29 -14.36 6.09
C VAL A 356 14.11 -14.93 5.29
N LEU A 357 13.21 -14.06 4.78
CA LEU A 357 12.07 -14.49 3.99
C LEU A 357 12.49 -15.26 2.73
N SER A 358 13.49 -14.77 2.01
CA SER A 358 14.04 -15.44 0.83
C SER A 358 14.57 -16.84 1.15
N GLY A 359 15.34 -16.97 2.23
CA GLY A 359 15.86 -18.26 2.69
C GLY A 359 14.74 -19.24 3.08
N VAL A 360 13.71 -18.76 3.79
CA VAL A 360 12.58 -19.60 4.20
C VAL A 360 11.76 -20.07 2.99
N PHE A 361 11.49 -19.19 2.03
CA PHE A 361 10.75 -19.58 0.83
C PHE A 361 11.55 -20.54 -0.07
N HIS A 362 12.85 -20.32 -0.19
CA HIS A 362 13.73 -21.27 -0.89
C HIS A 362 13.67 -22.67 -0.26
N GLU A 363 13.80 -22.74 1.06
CA GLU A 363 13.71 -24.01 1.80
C GLU A 363 12.32 -24.68 1.66
N THR A 364 11.25 -23.88 1.66
CA THR A 364 9.88 -24.37 1.50
C THR A 364 9.63 -24.96 0.10
N THR A 365 10.24 -24.37 -0.93
CA THR A 365 10.09 -24.85 -2.32
C THR A 365 10.93 -26.07 -2.61
N THR A 366 12.15 -26.14 -2.09
CA THR A 366 13.09 -27.25 -2.36
C THR A 366 12.76 -28.52 -1.56
N HIS A 367 12.14 -28.39 -0.39
CA HIS A 367 11.79 -29.51 0.49
C HIS A 367 10.28 -29.73 0.61
N SER A 368 9.56 -29.59 -0.52
CA SER A 368 8.12 -29.86 -0.53
C SER A 368 7.83 -31.38 -0.47
N PRO A 369 6.70 -31.81 0.16
CA PRO A 369 6.35 -33.23 0.25
C PRO A 369 6.15 -33.87 -1.13
N MET A 370 6.60 -35.13 -1.26
CA MET A 370 6.46 -35.89 -2.49
C MET A 370 5.00 -36.28 -2.75
N VAL A 371 4.64 -36.49 -4.01
CA VAL A 371 3.36 -37.10 -4.40
C VAL A 371 3.49 -38.60 -4.31
N SER A 372 2.60 -39.26 -3.55
CA SER A 372 2.53 -40.70 -3.42
C SER A 372 1.56 -41.31 -4.45
N ARG A 373 1.99 -42.30 -5.17
CA ARG A 373 1.11 -43.08 -6.07
C ARG A 373 0.01 -43.80 -5.29
N VAL A 374 0.32 -44.34 -4.11
CA VAL A 374 -0.63 -45.07 -3.27
C VAL A 374 -1.72 -44.10 -2.76
N GLU A 375 -1.33 -42.96 -2.23
CA GLU A 375 -2.27 -41.92 -1.76
C GLU A 375 -3.12 -41.37 -2.92
N THR A 376 -2.53 -41.18 -4.10
CA THR A 376 -3.25 -40.69 -5.28
C THR A 376 -4.22 -41.77 -5.82
N SER A 377 -3.84 -43.06 -5.83
CA SER A 377 -4.71 -44.16 -6.27
C SER A 377 -5.89 -44.40 -5.33
N HIS A 378 -5.79 -44.01 -4.05
CA HIS A 378 -6.90 -44.05 -3.10
C HIS A 378 -8.08 -43.18 -3.58
N PHE A 379 -7.79 -42.10 -4.28
CA PHE A 379 -8.77 -41.19 -4.91
C PHE A 379 -8.94 -41.51 -6.42
N SER A 380 -9.02 -42.78 -6.80
CA SER A 380 -9.17 -43.22 -8.20
C SER A 380 -10.27 -42.44 -8.93
N ASN A 381 -10.08 -42.05 -10.19
CA ASN A 381 -10.91 -41.21 -11.07
C ASN A 381 -10.84 -39.70 -10.90
N ILE A 382 -10.14 -39.17 -9.90
CA ILE A 382 -9.99 -37.71 -9.66
C ILE A 382 -8.52 -37.27 -9.58
N THR A 383 -7.65 -38.09 -10.13
CA THR A 383 -6.21 -37.78 -10.23
C THR A 383 -5.96 -36.64 -11.20
N CYS A 384 -4.96 -35.77 -10.89
CA CYS A 384 -4.52 -34.74 -11.81
C CYS A 384 -4.09 -35.32 -13.18
N PRO A 385 -4.62 -34.82 -14.31
CA PRO A 385 -4.33 -35.38 -15.65
C PRO A 385 -2.84 -35.38 -15.99
N ASP A 386 -2.13 -34.28 -15.67
CA ASP A 386 -0.70 -34.16 -15.94
C ASP A 386 0.13 -35.17 -15.14
N TYR A 387 -0.27 -35.44 -13.87
CA TYR A 387 0.36 -36.45 -13.04
C TYR A 387 0.13 -37.88 -13.60
N SER A 388 -1.09 -38.14 -14.07
CA SER A 388 -1.43 -39.48 -14.64
C SER A 388 -0.72 -39.75 -15.97
N SER A 389 -0.45 -38.74 -16.77
CA SER A 389 0.25 -38.81 -18.06
C SER A 389 1.77 -38.70 -17.96
N ALA A 390 2.31 -38.36 -16.78
CA ALA A 390 3.74 -38.14 -16.59
C ALA A 390 4.55 -39.45 -16.62
N LEU A 391 5.55 -39.51 -17.49
CA LEU A 391 6.49 -40.66 -17.59
C LEU A 391 7.26 -40.90 -16.28
N ASN A 392 7.48 -39.87 -15.47
CA ASN A 392 8.29 -39.91 -14.25
C ASN A 392 7.49 -39.41 -13.02
N SER A 393 6.26 -39.91 -12.84
CA SER A 393 5.38 -39.53 -11.73
C SER A 393 5.95 -39.80 -10.33
N GLY A 394 6.99 -40.61 -10.20
CA GLY A 394 7.68 -40.89 -8.93
C GLY A 394 8.59 -39.76 -8.44
N ALA A 395 8.93 -38.78 -9.30
CA ALA A 395 9.75 -37.61 -8.94
C ALA A 395 8.89 -36.35 -8.65
N TRP A 396 7.57 -36.47 -8.70
CA TRP A 396 6.68 -35.36 -8.46
C TRP A 396 6.58 -35.03 -6.95
N ASP A 397 6.71 -33.80 -6.65
CA ASP A 397 6.45 -33.23 -5.33
C ASP A 397 5.19 -32.34 -5.34
N CYS A 398 4.81 -31.81 -4.19
CA CYS A 398 3.67 -30.92 -4.06
C CYS A 398 3.78 -29.70 -4.99
N MET A 399 4.95 -29.08 -5.08
CA MET A 399 5.15 -27.90 -5.92
C MET A 399 4.97 -28.23 -7.41
N THR A 400 5.46 -29.34 -7.86
CA THR A 400 5.27 -29.83 -9.24
C THR A 400 3.79 -30.10 -9.51
N CYS A 401 3.05 -30.67 -8.54
CA CYS A 401 1.61 -30.88 -8.64
C CYS A 401 0.84 -29.57 -8.81
N LEU A 402 1.18 -28.55 -8.00
CA LEU A 402 0.53 -27.24 -8.07
C LEU A 402 0.93 -26.40 -9.30
N LYS A 403 2.11 -26.69 -9.89
CA LYS A 403 2.62 -26.04 -11.12
C LYS A 403 2.25 -26.81 -12.40
N ALA A 404 1.45 -27.86 -12.29
CA ALA A 404 1.01 -28.64 -13.46
C ALA A 404 0.37 -27.74 -14.52
N SER A 405 0.54 -28.07 -15.79
CA SER A 405 0.02 -27.29 -16.93
C SER A 405 -1.50 -27.24 -16.95
N SER A 406 -2.15 -28.27 -16.39
CA SER A 406 -3.57 -28.26 -16.09
C SER A 406 -3.83 -27.37 -14.88
N PRO A 407 -4.52 -26.23 -15.05
CA PRO A 407 -4.70 -25.23 -13.99
C PRO A 407 -5.58 -25.69 -12.83
N ASP A 408 -6.07 -26.92 -12.90
CA ASP A 408 -7.07 -27.48 -12.00
C ASP A 408 -6.50 -28.62 -11.14
N CYS A 409 -5.22 -28.60 -10.76
CA CYS A 409 -4.62 -29.57 -9.85
C CYS A 409 -4.39 -28.97 -8.45
N GLY A 410 -4.59 -29.78 -7.41
CA GLY A 410 -4.37 -29.43 -6.02
C GLY A 410 -3.72 -30.59 -5.26
N PHE A 411 -3.08 -30.29 -4.16
CA PHE A 411 -2.40 -31.26 -3.33
C PHE A 411 -3.20 -31.56 -2.05
N CYS A 412 -3.60 -32.80 -1.87
CA CYS A 412 -4.23 -33.33 -0.65
C CYS A 412 -3.16 -33.96 0.24
N SER A 413 -2.93 -33.41 1.44
CA SER A 413 -1.89 -33.90 2.35
C SER A 413 -2.20 -35.28 2.92
N SER A 414 -1.19 -35.97 3.48
CA SER A 414 -1.40 -37.16 4.26
C SER A 414 -2.26 -36.90 5.51
N PRO A 415 -3.10 -37.84 5.96
CA PRO A 415 -3.96 -37.67 7.13
C PRO A 415 -3.18 -37.66 8.45
N THR A 416 -2.03 -38.33 8.51
CA THR A 416 -1.23 -38.47 9.74
C THR A 416 -0.29 -37.29 9.95
N ASN A 417 0.36 -36.80 8.90
CA ASN A 417 1.27 -35.68 8.97
C ASN A 417 1.32 -34.97 7.61
N LYS A 418 1.06 -33.67 7.61
CA LYS A 418 1.06 -32.83 6.39
C LYS A 418 2.38 -32.83 5.62
N LEU A 419 3.50 -33.23 6.24
CA LEU A 419 4.84 -33.28 5.63
C LEU A 419 5.14 -34.64 4.97
N LEU A 420 4.29 -35.64 5.15
CA LEU A 420 4.41 -36.92 4.47
C LEU A 420 3.87 -36.84 3.04
N PRO A 421 4.24 -37.80 2.17
CA PRO A 421 3.73 -37.86 0.81
C PRO A 421 2.20 -37.85 0.76
N GLY A 422 1.63 -37.04 -0.17
CA GLY A 422 0.20 -36.85 -0.33
C GLY A 422 -0.27 -37.16 -1.74
N ALA A 423 -1.53 -36.80 -2.07
CA ALA A 423 -2.16 -37.06 -3.36
C ALA A 423 -2.24 -35.78 -4.22
N CYS A 424 -1.99 -35.94 -5.53
CA CYS A 424 -2.18 -34.90 -6.54
C CYS A 424 -3.49 -35.12 -7.29
N LEU A 425 -4.48 -34.28 -7.07
CA LEU A 425 -5.86 -34.45 -7.49
C LEU A 425 -6.35 -33.27 -8.33
N ILE A 426 -7.45 -33.48 -9.07
CA ILE A 426 -8.15 -32.38 -9.78
C ILE A 426 -8.71 -31.41 -8.76
N SER A 427 -8.49 -30.11 -8.94
CA SER A 427 -9.00 -29.07 -8.07
C SER A 427 -10.44 -28.71 -8.42
N ASN A 428 -11.39 -29.23 -7.63
CA ASN A 428 -12.78 -28.80 -7.61
C ASN A 428 -13.33 -28.86 -6.17
N ASP A 429 -14.47 -28.24 -5.93
CA ASP A 429 -15.04 -28.15 -4.58
C ASP A 429 -15.43 -29.52 -4.00
N THR A 430 -15.88 -30.45 -4.83
CA THR A 430 -16.24 -31.81 -4.39
C THR A 430 -15.01 -32.59 -3.95
N VAL A 431 -13.88 -32.46 -4.64
CA VAL A 431 -12.60 -33.11 -4.29
C VAL A 431 -12.00 -32.49 -3.05
N LYS A 432 -12.06 -31.16 -2.93
CA LYS A 432 -11.66 -30.44 -1.74
C LYS A 432 -12.44 -30.90 -0.51
N ASP A 433 -13.76 -31.04 -0.64
CA ASP A 433 -14.62 -31.52 0.45
C ASP A 433 -14.33 -33.00 0.79
N MET A 434 -14.02 -33.85 -0.19
CA MET A 434 -13.60 -35.22 0.06
C MET A 434 -12.28 -35.27 0.83
N CYS A 435 -11.28 -34.48 0.42
CA CYS A 435 -10.00 -34.36 1.13
C CYS A 435 -10.23 -33.90 2.59
N HIS A 436 -11.10 -32.92 2.82
CA HIS A 436 -11.44 -32.45 4.16
C HIS A 436 -12.21 -33.46 5.01
N LYS A 437 -13.11 -34.24 4.41
CA LYS A 437 -13.85 -35.31 5.13
C LYS A 437 -12.92 -36.38 5.69
N GLU A 438 -11.77 -36.61 5.04
CA GLU A 438 -10.72 -37.50 5.52
C GLU A 438 -9.75 -36.82 6.50
N THR A 439 -10.11 -35.67 7.06
CA THR A 439 -9.24 -34.90 7.99
C THR A 439 -7.91 -34.44 7.40
N ARG A 440 -7.84 -34.34 6.05
CA ARG A 440 -6.65 -33.93 5.31
C ARG A 440 -6.71 -32.45 4.98
N LEU A 441 -5.54 -31.83 4.78
CA LEU A 441 -5.44 -30.44 4.36
C LEU A 441 -5.33 -30.34 2.84
N TRP A 442 -6.09 -29.41 2.27
CA TRP A 442 -6.10 -29.13 0.83
C TRP A 442 -5.26 -27.90 0.51
N TYR A 443 -4.32 -28.05 -0.42
CA TYR A 443 -3.40 -27.01 -0.85
C TYR A 443 -3.57 -26.70 -2.34
N THR A 444 -3.63 -25.39 -2.68
CA THR A 444 -3.77 -24.92 -4.06
C THR A 444 -2.74 -23.86 -4.46
N ARG A 445 -2.02 -23.27 -3.50
CA ARG A 445 -1.07 -22.16 -3.74
C ARG A 445 0.32 -22.45 -3.24
N GLY A 446 0.45 -22.96 -2.05
CA GLY A 446 1.72 -23.29 -1.43
C GLY A 446 1.69 -24.67 -0.85
N CYS A 447 2.84 -25.24 -0.59
CA CYS A 447 2.98 -26.60 -0.08
C CYS A 447 3.19 -26.63 1.44
N PRO A 448 2.81 -27.71 2.13
CA PRO A 448 3.07 -27.84 3.55
C PRO A 448 4.57 -27.70 3.83
N SER A 449 4.91 -26.84 4.80
CA SER A 449 6.29 -26.60 5.19
C SER A 449 6.48 -26.74 6.69
N LYS A 450 7.63 -27.25 7.07
CA LYS A 450 8.09 -27.30 8.48
C LYS A 450 8.44 -25.90 8.99
N TYR A 451 8.93 -25.03 8.09
CA TYR A 451 9.48 -23.72 8.41
C TYR A 451 8.55 -22.57 8.08
N GLY A 452 7.30 -22.82 7.68
CA GLY A 452 6.32 -21.77 7.32
C GLY A 452 6.07 -20.73 8.40
N TRP A 453 6.23 -21.07 9.69
CA TRP A 453 6.13 -20.13 10.81
C TRP A 453 7.28 -19.11 10.82
N LEU A 454 8.47 -19.46 10.31
CA LEU A 454 9.59 -18.50 10.16
C LEU A 454 9.27 -17.44 9.12
N ALA A 455 8.49 -17.77 8.07
CA ALA A 455 8.02 -16.76 7.12
C ALA A 455 7.13 -15.72 7.80
N LEU A 456 6.30 -16.11 8.75
CA LEU A 456 5.48 -15.17 9.53
C LEU A 456 6.34 -14.26 10.41
N ILE A 457 7.37 -14.81 11.05
CA ILE A 457 8.33 -14.01 11.83
C ILE A 457 9.08 -13.05 10.90
N GLY A 458 9.58 -13.52 9.75
CA GLY A 458 10.26 -12.67 8.77
C GLY A 458 9.36 -11.53 8.28
N LEU A 459 8.08 -11.82 8.03
CA LEU A 459 7.09 -10.82 7.62
C LEU A 459 6.80 -9.81 8.74
N ALA A 460 6.66 -10.28 9.98
CA ALA A 460 6.46 -9.41 11.14
C ALA A 460 7.68 -8.50 11.37
N LEU A 461 8.89 -9.03 11.29
CA LEU A 461 10.13 -8.25 11.39
C LEU A 461 10.23 -7.21 10.26
N TYR A 462 9.89 -7.61 9.05
CA TYR A 462 9.83 -6.68 7.91
C TYR A 462 8.95 -5.46 8.23
N ILE A 463 7.73 -5.69 8.72
CA ILE A 463 6.79 -4.61 9.07
C ILE A 463 7.30 -3.78 10.26
N ILE A 464 7.83 -4.41 11.30
CA ILE A 464 8.35 -3.72 12.49
C ILE A 464 9.49 -2.76 12.12
N PHE A 465 10.37 -3.16 11.20
CA PHE A 465 11.45 -2.30 10.75
C PHE A 465 11.00 -1.29 9.70
N PHE A 466 10.10 -1.67 8.78
CA PHE A 466 9.62 -0.79 7.72
C PHE A 466 8.81 0.40 8.28
N SER A 467 7.81 0.12 9.12
CA SER A 467 6.76 1.08 9.48
C SER A 467 7.28 2.34 10.18
N PRO A 468 8.20 2.28 11.19
CA PRO A 468 8.69 3.47 11.87
C PRO A 468 9.61 4.35 11.01
N GLY A 469 10.37 3.77 10.09
CA GLY A 469 11.36 4.47 9.29
C GLY A 469 10.92 4.68 7.86
N MET A 470 11.04 3.66 7.02
CA MET A 470 10.76 3.76 5.58
C MET A 470 9.28 4.03 5.28
N GLY A 471 8.37 3.68 6.21
CA GLY A 471 6.94 3.98 6.09
C GLY A 471 6.63 5.47 6.19
N SER A 472 7.17 6.15 7.20
CA SER A 472 6.79 7.52 7.55
C SER A 472 7.80 8.57 7.07
N VAL A 473 9.10 8.30 7.16
CA VAL A 473 10.18 9.27 6.88
C VAL A 473 10.12 9.84 5.46
N PRO A 474 9.88 9.07 4.37
CA PRO A 474 9.82 9.62 3.01
C PRO A 474 8.75 10.70 2.85
N TRP A 475 7.58 10.53 3.46
CA TRP A 475 6.47 11.50 3.41
C TRP A 475 6.78 12.77 4.20
N ILE A 476 7.41 12.65 5.36
CA ILE A 476 7.80 13.80 6.19
C ILE A 476 8.93 14.57 5.51
N MET A 477 9.96 13.88 5.03
CA MET A 477 11.05 14.50 4.27
C MET A 477 10.52 15.23 3.02
N ASN A 478 9.53 14.63 2.34
CA ASN A 478 8.89 15.23 1.18
C ASN A 478 8.15 16.54 1.52
N SER A 479 7.68 16.71 2.75
CA SER A 479 7.07 17.97 3.21
C SER A 479 8.10 19.02 3.68
N GLU A 480 9.33 18.62 4.03
CA GLU A 480 10.33 19.50 4.65
C GLU A 480 11.46 19.94 3.69
N ILE A 481 11.86 19.05 2.75
CA ILE A 481 13.11 19.22 1.98
C ILE A 481 13.04 20.30 0.89
N TYR A 482 11.84 20.74 0.51
CA TYR A 482 11.66 21.69 -0.57
C TYR A 482 11.58 23.13 -0.07
N PRO A 483 12.12 24.11 -0.84
CA PRO A 483 11.87 25.52 -0.58
C PRO A 483 10.37 25.80 -0.51
N LEU A 484 9.95 26.66 0.41
CA LEU A 484 8.53 26.97 0.68
C LEU A 484 7.74 27.30 -0.60
N ARG A 485 8.33 28.09 -1.49
CA ARG A 485 7.75 28.52 -2.78
C ARG A 485 7.36 27.34 -3.69
N PHE A 486 8.13 26.24 -3.68
CA PHE A 486 7.97 25.14 -4.63
C PHE A 486 7.55 23.83 -3.96
N ARG A 487 7.25 23.89 -2.67
CA ARG A 487 6.97 22.71 -1.84
C ARG A 487 5.76 21.91 -2.36
N GLY A 488 4.68 22.60 -2.73
CA GLY A 488 3.48 21.94 -3.28
C GLY A 488 3.75 21.21 -4.60
N LEU A 489 4.40 21.91 -5.54
CA LEU A 489 4.75 21.32 -6.85
C LEU A 489 5.75 20.17 -6.72
N CYS A 490 6.83 20.37 -5.99
CA CYS A 490 7.87 19.33 -5.81
C CYS A 490 7.32 18.14 -5.02
N GLY A 491 6.52 18.38 -3.99
CA GLY A 491 5.83 17.34 -3.23
C GLY A 491 4.85 16.55 -4.10
N GLY A 492 4.11 17.22 -4.97
CA GLY A 492 3.23 16.59 -5.95
C GLY A 492 3.98 15.71 -6.95
N ILE A 493 5.11 16.19 -7.49
CA ILE A 493 5.98 15.39 -8.38
C ILE A 493 6.48 14.13 -7.67
N ALA A 494 6.94 14.26 -6.43
CA ALA A 494 7.43 13.13 -5.66
C ALA A 494 6.32 12.12 -5.32
N ALA A 495 5.11 12.60 -4.96
CA ALA A 495 3.95 11.75 -4.74
C ALA A 495 3.49 11.04 -6.03
N THR A 496 3.51 11.72 -7.17
CA THR A 496 3.22 11.10 -8.47
C THR A 496 4.25 10.02 -8.81
N ALA A 497 5.54 10.26 -8.54
CA ALA A 497 6.59 9.27 -8.72
C ALA A 497 6.39 8.05 -7.81
N ASN A 498 5.90 8.23 -6.58
CA ASN A 498 5.52 7.15 -5.67
C ASN A 498 4.42 6.27 -6.29
N TRP A 499 3.31 6.87 -6.77
CA TRP A 499 2.22 6.13 -7.40
C TRP A 499 2.64 5.41 -8.69
N ILE A 500 3.47 6.06 -9.53
CA ILE A 500 4.03 5.43 -10.74
C ILE A 500 4.92 4.24 -10.37
N SER A 501 5.78 4.38 -9.37
CA SER A 501 6.64 3.30 -8.91
C SER A 501 5.85 2.15 -8.30
N ASN A 502 4.76 2.45 -7.57
CA ASN A 502 3.82 1.45 -7.08
C ASN A 502 3.20 0.66 -8.25
N LEU A 503 2.68 1.36 -9.27
CA LEU A 503 2.11 0.71 -10.45
C LEU A 503 3.14 -0.18 -11.17
N ILE A 504 4.39 0.28 -11.31
CA ILE A 504 5.46 -0.50 -11.95
C ILE A 504 5.78 -1.77 -11.14
N VAL A 505 5.80 -1.68 -9.82
CA VAL A 505 6.03 -2.84 -8.94
C VAL A 505 4.87 -3.82 -9.04
N GLU A 506 3.63 -3.33 -8.98
CA GLU A 506 2.43 -4.18 -9.06
C GLU A 506 2.24 -4.83 -10.44
N THR A 507 2.52 -4.11 -11.55
CA THR A 507 2.40 -4.67 -12.90
C THR A 507 3.59 -5.55 -13.31
N LYS A 508 4.71 -5.46 -12.61
CA LYS A 508 5.81 -6.42 -12.70
C LYS A 508 5.64 -7.58 -11.71
N GLY A 509 4.58 -7.58 -10.95
CA GLY A 509 4.21 -8.64 -10.02
C GLY A 509 3.94 -9.94 -10.74
N LEU A 510 4.99 -10.52 -11.30
CA LEU A 510 5.02 -11.92 -11.61
C LEU A 510 4.78 -12.68 -10.30
N PRO A 511 3.98 -13.74 -10.28
CA PRO A 511 3.90 -14.60 -9.12
C PRO A 511 5.33 -14.95 -8.68
N ILE A 512 5.53 -15.14 -7.39
CA ILE A 512 6.84 -15.48 -6.80
C ILE A 512 7.51 -16.61 -7.57
N GLU A 513 6.73 -17.51 -8.16
CA GLU A 513 7.13 -18.61 -9.02
C GLU A 513 7.78 -18.15 -10.36
N GLU A 514 7.37 -17.00 -10.89
CA GLU A 514 8.01 -16.41 -12.08
C GLU A 514 9.18 -15.51 -11.72
N ILE A 515 9.22 -14.94 -10.50
CA ILE A 515 10.40 -14.27 -9.97
C ILE A 515 11.52 -15.30 -9.80
N GLU A 516 11.23 -16.50 -9.34
CA GLU A 516 12.18 -17.60 -9.25
C GLU A 516 12.70 -18.01 -10.64
N LYS A 517 11.83 -18.18 -11.63
CA LYS A 517 12.23 -18.40 -13.03
C LYS A 517 13.04 -17.25 -13.64
N MET A 518 12.74 -16.01 -13.27
CA MET A 518 13.53 -14.85 -13.72
C MET A 518 14.88 -14.76 -13.02
N LEU A 519 14.96 -15.16 -11.75
CA LEU A 519 16.22 -15.24 -11.00
C LEU A 519 17.07 -16.43 -11.47
N GLU A 520 16.48 -17.57 -11.82
CA GLU A 520 17.15 -18.70 -12.42
C GLU A 520 17.55 -18.46 -13.89
N GLY A 521 16.68 -17.82 -14.69
CA GLY A 521 16.95 -17.48 -16.10
C GLY A 521 17.76 -16.22 -16.31
N ARG A 522 17.86 -15.34 -15.32
CA ARG A 522 18.77 -14.20 -15.21
C ARG A 522 19.74 -14.41 -14.05
N ALA A 523 20.46 -15.49 -14.05
CA ALA A 523 21.84 -15.43 -13.57
C ALA A 523 22.43 -14.24 -14.34
N LEU A 524 22.58 -13.11 -13.62
CA LEU A 524 23.17 -11.89 -14.12
C LEU A 524 24.48 -12.24 -14.82
N HIS A 525 24.41 -12.49 -16.12
CA HIS A 525 25.54 -12.27 -16.98
C HIS A 525 25.87 -10.78 -16.88
N TYR A 526 26.65 -10.45 -15.88
CA TYR A 526 27.33 -9.19 -15.73
C TYR A 526 28.28 -9.04 -16.93
N LYS A 527 27.74 -8.77 -18.10
CA LYS A 527 28.47 -8.32 -19.30
C LYS A 527 28.98 -6.89 -19.14
N PHE A 528 29.40 -6.52 -17.96
CA PHE A 528 29.97 -5.19 -17.73
C PHE A 528 31.52 -5.20 -17.68
N TRP A 529 32.17 -6.39 -17.75
CA TRP A 529 33.62 -6.49 -17.64
C TRP A 529 34.33 -7.15 -18.84
N GLU A 530 33.66 -7.45 -19.95
CA GLU A 530 34.27 -7.98 -21.17
C GLU A 530 34.37 -6.94 -22.30
N LYS A 531 34.81 -5.72 -21.97
CA LYS A 531 35.37 -4.79 -22.96
C LYS A 531 36.87 -4.61 -22.70
N GLY A 532 37.66 -5.62 -22.99
CA GLY A 532 39.09 -5.53 -22.90
C GLY A 532 39.82 -6.85 -23.03
N ASN A 533 39.64 -7.59 -24.10
CA ASN A 533 40.68 -8.49 -24.65
C ASN A 533 40.14 -9.11 -25.95
N LYS A 534 40.34 -8.44 -27.07
CA LYS A 534 40.37 -9.08 -28.38
C LYS A 534 41.75 -9.64 -28.59
N PRO A 535 41.95 -10.95 -28.82
CA PRO A 535 43.21 -11.46 -29.34
C PRO A 535 43.33 -11.04 -30.80
N HIS A 536 44.48 -10.47 -31.14
CA HIS A 536 44.92 -10.27 -32.51
C HIS A 536 45.02 -11.63 -33.22
N GLU A 537 44.14 -11.91 -34.14
CA GLU A 537 44.29 -12.97 -35.12
C GLU A 537 45.25 -12.47 -36.23
N LYS A 538 46.44 -13.00 -36.21
CA LYS A 538 47.44 -12.81 -37.30
C LYS A 538 46.96 -13.57 -38.52
N SER A 539 46.71 -12.80 -39.60
CA SER A 539 46.67 -13.28 -40.97
C SER A 539 47.99 -14.03 -41.29
N GLN A 540 47.90 -15.28 -41.70
CA GLN A 540 48.93 -15.92 -42.54
C GLN A 540 48.28 -16.29 -43.85
N ALA A 541 48.79 -15.57 -44.89
CA ALA A 541 48.61 -15.92 -46.28
C ALA A 541 49.59 -17.07 -46.62
N THR A 542 49.11 -18.10 -47.24
CA THR A 542 49.61 -18.80 -48.44
C THR A 542 48.53 -19.71 -48.95
#